data_fef299f8a9a570fdb5aa10cba590c0d1
#
_entry.id   fef299f8a9a570fdb5aa10cba590c0d1
#
_cell.length_a   1.000
_cell.length_b   1.000
_cell.length_c   1.000
_cell.angle_alpha   90.00
_cell.angle_beta   90.00
_cell.angle_gamma   90.00
#
_symmetry.space_group_name_H-M   'P 1'
#
loop_
_entity.id
_entity.type
_entity.pdbx_description
1 polymer ?
#
loop_
_entity_poly.entity_id
_entity_poly.type
_entity_poly.pdbx_seq_one_letter_code
_entity_poly.pdbx_strand_id
1 'polypeptide(L)'
;MCIRDRVHLGWRGIEGGLLEKTLQFIRSKSSEPITAILGPCIDTCCYEFGQNELRILVEKYGEKIVGRTNKGSIAFDMRACVKEILKSSNVEIKYEEDSCTKCDSRYWSFRADGTGKRQVMIAWKQEND
;
A
#
# COMPACT_ATOMS: atom_id res chain seq x y z
N MET A 1 -19.85 -7.29 15.13
CA MET A 1 -18.96 -6.15 15.49
C MET A 1 -18.22 -5.73 14.24
N CYS A 2 -18.28 -4.47 13.84
CA CYS A 2 -17.60 -4.00 12.65
C CYS A 2 -16.20 -3.49 13.01
N ILE A 3 -15.16 -4.18 12.57
CA ILE A 3 -13.76 -3.79 12.79
C ILE A 3 -13.33 -2.85 11.66
N ARG A 4 -12.73 -1.74 12.01
CA ARG A 4 -12.06 -0.83 11.08
C ARG A 4 -10.67 -0.54 11.58
N ASP A 5 -9.72 -0.68 10.69
CA ASP A 5 -8.32 -0.41 10.99
C ASP A 5 -7.64 0.28 9.83
N ARG A 6 -6.52 0.93 10.11
CA ARG A 6 -5.67 1.58 9.14
C ARG A 6 -4.25 1.08 9.31
N VAL A 7 -3.66 0.66 8.21
CA VAL A 7 -2.31 0.11 8.21
C VAL A 7 -1.43 1.01 7.34
N HIS A 8 -0.39 1.57 7.94
CA HIS A 8 0.66 2.24 7.16
C HIS A 8 1.61 1.19 6.60
N LEU A 9 1.73 1.14 5.28
CA LEU A 9 2.60 0.21 4.57
C LEU A 9 3.74 0.96 3.89
N GLY A 10 4.93 0.90 4.48
CA GLY A 10 6.18 1.14 3.77
C GLY A 10 6.75 -0.18 3.25
N TRP A 11 7.74 -0.15 2.38
CA TRP A 11 8.33 -1.35 1.78
C TRP A 11 8.86 -2.35 2.82
N ARG A 12 9.44 -1.86 3.94
CA ARG A 12 9.90 -2.73 5.04
C ARG A 12 8.75 -3.43 5.76
N GLY A 13 7.61 -2.74 5.91
CA GLY A 13 6.41 -3.35 6.47
C GLY A 13 5.84 -4.44 5.55
N ILE A 14 5.87 -4.20 4.24
CA ILE A 14 5.47 -5.19 3.23
C ILE A 14 6.41 -6.40 3.27
N GLU A 15 7.73 -6.17 3.24
CA GLU A 15 8.73 -7.23 3.34
C GLU A 15 8.54 -8.08 4.61
N GLY A 16 8.32 -7.42 5.75
CA GLY A 16 8.08 -8.06 7.05
C GLY A 16 6.72 -8.74 7.22
N GLY A 17 5.87 -8.72 6.19
CA GLY A 17 4.56 -9.38 6.21
C GLY A 17 3.53 -8.67 7.09
N LEU A 18 3.64 -7.35 7.28
CA LEU A 18 2.73 -6.58 8.13
C LEU A 18 1.28 -6.68 7.68
N LEU A 19 1.03 -6.62 6.35
CA LEU A 19 -0.34 -6.69 5.81
C LEU A 19 -0.96 -8.06 6.08
N GLU A 20 -0.24 -9.12 5.80
CA GLU A 20 -0.69 -10.50 6.02
C GLU A 20 -1.01 -10.75 7.51
N LYS A 21 -0.13 -10.29 8.41
CA LYS A 21 -0.35 -10.39 9.86
C LYS A 21 -1.57 -9.60 10.31
N THR A 22 -1.79 -8.41 9.74
CA THR A 22 -2.96 -7.59 10.02
C THR A 22 -4.25 -8.29 9.58
N LEU A 23 -4.26 -8.86 8.37
CA LEU A 23 -5.41 -9.60 7.87
C LEU A 23 -5.72 -10.84 8.73
N GLN A 24 -4.69 -11.58 9.15
CA GLN A 24 -4.84 -12.71 10.08
C GLN A 24 -5.42 -12.25 11.41
N PHE A 25 -4.92 -11.14 11.96
CA PHE A 25 -5.45 -10.58 13.21
C PHE A 25 -6.93 -10.21 13.08
N ILE A 26 -7.33 -9.51 12.03
CA ILE A 26 -8.73 -9.14 11.80
C ILE A 26 -9.60 -10.39 11.70
N ARG A 27 -9.18 -11.41 10.96
CA ARG A 27 -9.89 -12.68 10.81
C ARG A 27 -10.03 -13.45 12.13
N SER A 28 -9.07 -13.31 13.03
CA SER A 28 -9.17 -13.92 14.37
C SER A 28 -10.25 -13.26 15.26
N LYS A 29 -10.71 -12.06 14.90
CA LYS A 29 -11.71 -11.28 15.63
C LYS A 29 -13.08 -11.23 14.97
N SER A 30 -13.16 -11.51 13.70
CA SER A 30 -14.41 -11.45 12.93
C SER A 30 -14.38 -12.39 11.74
N SER A 31 -15.50 -13.09 11.51
CA SER A 31 -15.74 -13.91 10.32
C SER A 31 -16.29 -13.11 9.12
N GLU A 32 -16.57 -11.82 9.29
CA GLU A 32 -17.09 -10.98 8.24
C GLU A 32 -16.10 -10.82 7.09
N PRO A 33 -16.57 -10.68 5.85
CA PRO A 33 -15.71 -10.37 4.71
C PRO A 33 -14.91 -9.09 4.95
N ILE A 34 -13.61 -9.16 4.60
CA ILE A 34 -12.73 -7.98 4.69
C ILE A 34 -12.78 -7.25 3.35
N THR A 35 -12.95 -5.94 3.41
CA THR A 35 -12.78 -5.05 2.27
C THR A 35 -11.68 -4.04 2.55
N ALA A 36 -10.99 -3.58 1.51
CA ALA A 36 -9.88 -2.64 1.62
C ALA A 36 -10.13 -1.37 0.82
N ILE A 37 -9.57 -0.29 1.32
CA ILE A 37 -9.40 0.99 0.63
C ILE A 37 -7.91 1.28 0.59
N LEU A 38 -7.36 1.54 -0.60
CA LEU A 38 -5.97 1.92 -0.77
C LEU A 38 -5.86 3.44 -0.81
N GLY A 39 -5.15 3.97 0.17
CA GLY A 39 -4.83 5.41 0.23
C GLY A 39 -3.71 5.80 -0.74
N PRO A 40 -3.38 7.11 -0.80
CA PRO A 40 -2.35 7.62 -1.69
C PRO A 40 -0.96 7.09 -1.30
N CYS A 41 -0.15 6.79 -2.31
CA CYS A 41 1.24 6.39 -2.14
C CYS A 41 2.10 6.97 -3.26
N ILE A 42 3.42 6.86 -3.11
CA ILE A 42 4.34 7.13 -4.22
C ILE A 42 4.18 6.04 -5.29
N ASP A 43 4.18 6.42 -6.56
CA ASP A 43 4.02 5.49 -7.68
C ASP A 43 5.36 5.21 -8.38
N THR A 44 5.37 4.21 -9.24
CA THR A 44 6.55 3.76 -10.00
C THR A 44 7.24 4.89 -10.73
N CYS A 45 6.50 5.86 -11.29
CA CYS A 45 7.06 7.03 -11.97
C CYS A 45 8.14 7.75 -11.16
N CYS A 46 8.06 7.69 -9.83
CA CYS A 46 8.92 8.42 -8.91
C CYS A 46 9.62 7.54 -7.85
N TYR A 47 9.32 6.25 -7.80
CA TYR A 47 9.80 5.36 -6.74
C TYR A 47 10.96 4.49 -7.21
N GLU A 48 12.07 5.14 -7.58
CA GLU A 48 13.34 4.42 -7.80
C GLU A 48 13.69 3.56 -6.59
N PHE A 49 14.09 2.31 -6.84
CA PHE A 49 14.30 1.32 -5.79
C PHE A 49 15.56 0.51 -6.00
N GLY A 50 16.21 0.09 -4.90
CA GLY A 50 17.41 -0.71 -4.93
C GLY A 50 17.16 -2.11 -5.50
N GLN A 51 18.06 -2.58 -6.36
CA GLN A 51 17.93 -3.89 -7.01
C GLN A 51 17.92 -5.05 -6.01
N ASN A 52 18.76 -4.97 -4.98
CA ASN A 52 18.88 -6.04 -3.98
C ASN A 52 17.61 -6.17 -3.14
N GLU A 53 17.08 -5.05 -2.66
CA GLU A 53 15.84 -5.01 -1.90
C GLU A 53 14.65 -5.43 -2.74
N LEU A 54 14.61 -4.98 -3.99
CA LEU A 54 13.54 -5.37 -4.91
C LEU A 54 13.54 -6.87 -5.20
N ARG A 55 14.71 -7.48 -5.36
CA ARG A 55 14.83 -8.93 -5.58
C ARG A 55 14.19 -9.73 -4.44
N ILE A 56 14.41 -9.34 -3.19
CA ILE A 56 13.80 -9.99 -2.02
C ILE A 56 12.27 -9.92 -2.09
N LEU A 57 11.74 -8.77 -2.47
CA LEU A 57 10.29 -8.59 -2.65
C LEU A 57 9.74 -9.38 -3.83
N VAL A 58 10.48 -9.45 -4.94
CA VAL A 58 10.11 -10.24 -6.13
C VAL A 58 10.06 -11.74 -5.83
N GLU A 59 11.03 -12.26 -5.10
CA GLU A 59 11.03 -13.66 -4.65
C GLU A 59 9.76 -14.00 -3.85
N LYS A 60 9.23 -13.05 -3.10
CA LYS A 60 8.04 -13.23 -2.26
C LYS A 60 6.72 -12.96 -2.99
N TYR A 61 6.68 -11.94 -3.84
CA TYR A 61 5.42 -11.42 -4.42
C TYR A 61 5.35 -11.49 -5.95
N GLY A 62 6.41 -11.91 -6.61
CA GLY A 62 6.47 -12.09 -8.07
C GLY A 62 6.89 -10.83 -8.84
N GLU A 63 7.09 -11.00 -10.15
CA GLU A 63 7.63 -9.97 -11.04
C GLU A 63 6.69 -8.78 -11.30
N LYS A 64 5.42 -8.91 -11.02
CA LYS A 64 4.42 -7.86 -11.27
C LYS A 64 4.66 -6.58 -10.46
N ILE A 65 5.49 -6.66 -9.42
CA ILE A 65 5.85 -5.53 -8.56
C ILE A 65 7.02 -4.70 -9.08
N VAL A 66 7.61 -5.12 -10.20
CA VAL A 66 8.72 -4.39 -10.84
C VAL A 66 8.17 -3.38 -11.81
N GLY A 67 8.52 -2.12 -11.61
CA GLY A 67 8.17 -1.02 -12.49
C GLY A 67 9.39 -0.25 -12.99
N ARG A 68 9.12 0.84 -13.65
CA ARG A 68 10.13 1.78 -14.14
C ARG A 68 9.74 3.22 -13.78
N THR A 69 10.73 4.01 -13.40
CA THR A 69 10.54 5.45 -13.23
C THR A 69 10.43 6.16 -14.57
N ASN A 70 9.99 7.41 -14.55
CA ASN A 70 9.98 8.26 -15.74
C ASN A 70 11.39 8.47 -16.35
N LYS A 71 12.44 8.21 -15.58
CA LYS A 71 13.84 8.26 -16.02
C LYS A 71 14.38 6.91 -16.50
N GLY A 72 13.55 5.85 -16.49
CA GLY A 72 13.91 4.51 -16.91
C GLY A 72 14.61 3.66 -15.85
N SER A 73 14.83 4.18 -14.63
CA SER A 73 15.41 3.42 -13.53
C SER A 73 14.43 2.35 -13.02
N ILE A 74 14.95 1.30 -12.40
CA ILE A 74 14.14 0.29 -11.72
C ILE A 74 13.31 0.94 -10.61
N ALA A 75 12.04 0.57 -10.54
CA ALA A 75 11.10 1.06 -9.55
C ALA A 75 10.36 -0.11 -8.86
N PHE A 76 9.99 0.11 -7.62
CA PHE A 76 9.07 -0.76 -6.88
C PHE A 76 7.62 -0.29 -7.06
N ASP A 77 6.79 -1.16 -7.61
CA ASP A 77 5.34 -0.97 -7.67
C ASP A 77 4.70 -1.46 -6.36
N MET A 78 4.71 -0.58 -5.35
CA MET A 78 4.16 -0.89 -4.04
C MET A 78 2.65 -1.13 -4.11
N ARG A 79 1.95 -0.42 -4.97
CA ARG A 79 0.50 -0.56 -5.18
C ARG A 79 0.17 -1.93 -5.77
N ALA A 80 0.88 -2.35 -6.81
CA ALA A 80 0.73 -3.69 -7.37
C ALA A 80 1.03 -4.77 -6.33
N CYS A 81 2.07 -4.59 -5.52
CA CYS A 81 2.43 -5.53 -4.46
C CYS A 81 1.30 -5.69 -3.43
N VAL A 82 0.75 -4.59 -2.92
CA VAL A 82 -0.37 -4.62 -1.97
C VAL A 82 -1.60 -5.28 -2.59
N LYS A 83 -1.88 -5.01 -3.86
CA LYS A 83 -3.01 -5.63 -4.59
C LYS A 83 -2.84 -7.15 -4.72
N GLU A 84 -1.64 -7.65 -5.01
CA GLU A 84 -1.37 -9.09 -5.05
C GLU A 84 -1.56 -9.75 -3.67
N ILE A 85 -1.11 -9.11 -2.58
CA ILE A 85 -1.32 -9.61 -1.22
C ILE A 85 -2.82 -9.68 -0.88
N LEU A 86 -3.57 -8.60 -1.15
CA LEU A 86 -5.01 -8.54 -0.88
C LEU A 86 -5.77 -9.58 -1.69
N LYS A 87 -5.44 -9.74 -2.98
CA LYS A 87 -6.03 -10.74 -3.86
C LYS A 87 -5.77 -12.16 -3.36
N SER A 88 -4.53 -12.49 -3.02
CA SER A 88 -4.15 -13.79 -2.46
C SER A 88 -4.83 -14.07 -1.12
N SER A 89 -5.19 -13.03 -0.41
CA SER A 89 -5.89 -13.10 0.88
C SER A 89 -7.42 -13.00 0.73
N ASN A 90 -7.95 -13.04 -0.48
CA ASN A 90 -9.39 -12.95 -0.75
C ASN A 90 -10.05 -11.69 -0.14
N VAL A 91 -9.40 -10.55 -0.30
CA VAL A 91 -9.86 -9.23 0.16
C VAL A 91 -10.27 -8.40 -1.04
N GLU A 92 -11.49 -7.87 -1.03
CA GLU A 92 -12.00 -7.01 -2.09
C GLU A 92 -11.52 -5.57 -1.89
N ILE A 93 -11.00 -4.95 -2.95
CA ILE A 93 -10.63 -3.53 -2.96
C ILE A 93 -11.85 -2.72 -3.42
N LYS A 94 -12.40 -1.89 -2.53
CA LYS A 94 -13.56 -1.03 -2.82
C LYS A 94 -13.18 0.31 -3.45
N TYR A 95 -12.00 0.81 -3.14
CA TYR A 95 -11.50 2.06 -3.68
C TYR A 95 -9.96 2.06 -3.66
N GLU A 96 -9.38 2.72 -4.63
CA GLU A 96 -7.94 2.93 -4.77
C GLU A 96 -7.68 4.38 -5.19
N GLU A 97 -6.85 5.09 -4.42
CA GLU A 97 -6.33 6.39 -4.83
C GLU A 97 -5.11 6.16 -5.74
N ASP A 98 -5.20 6.53 -6.98
CA ASP A 98 -4.20 6.25 -8.03
C ASP A 98 -3.14 7.35 -8.21
N SER A 99 -3.29 8.47 -7.51
CA SER A 99 -2.34 9.58 -7.58
C SER A 99 -0.99 9.23 -6.97
N CYS A 100 0.09 9.63 -7.65
CA CYS A 100 1.43 9.58 -7.08
C CYS A 100 1.64 10.74 -6.11
N THR A 101 1.92 10.45 -4.85
CA THR A 101 2.12 11.49 -3.81
C THR A 101 3.31 12.42 -4.07
N LYS A 102 4.25 12.03 -4.92
CA LYS A 102 5.37 12.90 -5.30
C LYS A 102 5.03 13.83 -6.46
N CYS A 103 4.17 13.38 -7.40
CA CYS A 103 3.77 14.16 -8.56
C CYS A 103 2.60 15.10 -8.27
N ASP A 104 1.72 14.71 -7.37
CA ASP A 104 0.49 15.43 -7.05
C ASP A 104 0.71 16.38 -5.86
N SER A 105 0.63 17.68 -6.12
CA SER A 105 0.86 18.74 -5.13
C SER A 105 -0.17 18.78 -3.99
N ARG A 106 -1.27 18.03 -4.09
CA ARG A 106 -2.25 17.88 -3.01
C ARG A 106 -1.73 17.05 -1.84
N TYR A 107 -0.62 16.28 -2.05
CA TYR A 107 -0.05 15.41 -1.04
C TYR A 107 1.33 15.89 -0.58
N TRP A 108 1.65 15.63 0.68
CA TRP A 108 3.03 15.73 1.17
C TRP A 108 3.81 14.46 0.86
N SER A 109 5.05 14.63 0.43
CA SER A 109 5.93 13.51 0.12
C SER A 109 7.35 13.77 0.59
N PHE A 110 7.83 12.97 1.51
CA PHE A 110 9.23 13.03 1.95
C PHE A 110 10.21 12.85 0.78
N ARG A 111 9.85 12.00 -0.18
CA ARG A 111 10.65 11.77 -1.39
C ARG A 111 10.64 12.94 -2.37
N ALA A 112 9.69 13.85 -2.27
CA ALA A 112 9.64 15.04 -3.12
C ALA A 112 10.56 16.14 -2.61
N ASP A 113 10.47 16.48 -1.32
CA ASP A 113 11.05 17.69 -0.74
C ASP A 113 11.64 17.51 0.69
N GLY A 114 11.69 16.28 1.20
CA GLY A 114 12.18 15.98 2.54
C GLY A 114 11.25 16.44 3.68
N THR A 115 10.01 16.82 3.36
CA THR A 115 9.07 17.32 4.37
C THR A 115 8.76 16.31 5.47
N GLY A 116 8.68 16.77 6.71
CA GLY A 116 8.16 16.00 7.83
C GLY A 116 6.63 15.93 7.92
N LYS A 117 5.93 16.67 7.07
CA LYS A 117 4.46 16.69 7.02
C LYS A 117 3.91 15.36 6.51
N ARG A 118 2.71 15.02 6.93
CA ARG A 118 2.02 13.78 6.58
C ARG A 118 0.56 14.05 6.28
N GLN A 119 -0.03 13.27 5.38
CA GLN A 119 -1.47 13.17 5.22
C GLN A 119 -2.03 12.06 6.10
N VAL A 120 -3.30 12.17 6.43
CA VAL A 120 -4.02 11.20 7.26
C VAL A 120 -5.29 10.76 6.52
N MET A 121 -5.53 9.47 6.51
CA MET A 121 -6.81 8.90 6.11
C MET A 121 -7.65 8.61 7.34
N ILE A 122 -8.89 9.07 7.34
CA ILE A 122 -9.84 8.86 8.43
C ILE A 122 -10.99 8.00 7.90
N ALA A 123 -11.38 6.99 8.67
CA ALA A 123 -12.54 6.15 8.37
C ALA A 123 -13.48 6.10 9.57
N TRP A 124 -14.76 6.29 9.32
CA TRP A 124 -15.82 6.21 10.34
C TRP A 124 -17.05 5.49 9.80
N LYS A 125 -17.89 5.02 10.70
CA LYS A 125 -19.22 4.49 10.35
C LYS A 125 -20.24 5.62 10.48
N GLN A 126 -21.04 5.80 9.44
CA GLN A 126 -22.26 6.56 9.59
C GLN A 126 -23.29 5.67 10.28
N GLU A 127 -23.79 6.08 11.43
CA GLU A 127 -24.96 5.46 12.02
C GLU A 127 -26.15 5.90 11.16
N ASN A 128 -26.83 4.93 10.57
CA ASN A 128 -28.12 5.20 9.95
C ASN A 128 -29.13 5.24 11.10
N ASP A 129 -29.77 6.40 11.29
CA ASP A 129 -30.92 6.56 12.17
C ASP A 129 -32.07 5.63 11.78
#